data_ab48bebde81befe6406360db4dab77e1
#
_entry.id   ab48bebde81befe6406360db4dab77e1
#
_cell.length_a   1.000
_cell.length_b   1.000
_cell.length_c   1.000
_cell.angle_alpha   90.00
_cell.angle_beta   90.00
_cell.angle_gamma   90.00
#
_symmetry.space_group_name_H-M   'P 1'
#
loop_
_entity.id
_entity.type
_entity.pdbx_description
1 polymer ?
#
loop_
_entity_poly.entity_id
_entity_poly.type
_entity_poly.pdbx_seq_one_letter_code
_entity_poly.pdbx_strand_id
1 'polypeptide(L)'
;MRCTVVGAGVSGLSTAIRLLESGHEVEIVSDKFSPETVSDVAAAIWYPFLVKPADRADTWGIVTYDVLESLCTEAPEAGVTMRDGREYLRDVVDLPPWNDEIAAFRILDQDEIPEGYVFGWEFRAPVIEMPLYMPWLRSKVEEGGGTFRHGFIEDLSELRGDVVVNCVGLGARELCDDLEVKPARGQILFI
;
A
#
# COMPACT_ATOMS: atom_id res chain seq x y z
N MET A 1 19.38 -4.46 -15.57
CA MET A 1 18.53 -5.64 -15.86
C MET A 1 17.20 -5.14 -16.39
N ARG A 2 16.52 -5.94 -17.20
CA ARG A 2 15.17 -5.67 -17.65
C ARG A 2 14.16 -6.38 -16.74
N CYS A 3 13.30 -5.61 -16.09
CA CYS A 3 12.30 -6.11 -15.15
C CYS A 3 10.90 -5.97 -15.74
N THR A 4 10.09 -7.01 -15.65
CA THR A 4 8.67 -6.96 -15.98
C THR A 4 7.86 -7.03 -14.69
N VAL A 5 7.08 -5.98 -14.41
CA VAL A 5 6.17 -5.91 -13.27
C VAL A 5 4.76 -6.23 -13.76
N VAL A 6 4.09 -7.20 -13.14
CA VAL A 6 2.73 -7.61 -13.52
C VAL A 6 1.74 -7.01 -12.52
N GLY A 7 0.86 -6.16 -13.02
CA GLY A 7 -0.12 -5.40 -12.23
C GLY A 7 0.25 -3.94 -12.05
N ALA A 8 -0.72 -3.05 -12.25
CA ALA A 8 -0.58 -1.58 -12.20
C ALA A 8 -1.34 -0.94 -11.01
N GLY A 9 -1.58 -1.70 -9.96
CA GLY A 9 -2.02 -1.17 -8.67
C GLY A 9 -0.89 -0.51 -7.90
N VAL A 10 -1.18 -0.03 -6.68
CA VAL A 10 -0.18 0.65 -5.83
C VAL A 10 1.10 -0.16 -5.65
N SER A 11 1.01 -1.47 -5.44
CA SER A 11 2.18 -2.34 -5.27
C SER A 11 3.04 -2.40 -6.53
N GLY A 12 2.43 -2.54 -7.72
CA GLY A 12 3.15 -2.60 -8.98
C GLY A 12 3.83 -1.30 -9.34
N LEU A 13 3.12 -0.17 -9.20
CA LEU A 13 3.68 1.16 -9.47
C LEU A 13 4.82 1.50 -8.51
N SER A 14 4.65 1.26 -7.21
CA SER A 14 5.69 1.50 -6.21
C SER A 14 6.93 0.62 -6.44
N THR A 15 6.73 -0.65 -6.78
CA THR A 15 7.83 -1.56 -7.13
C THR A 15 8.58 -1.07 -8.36
N ALA A 16 7.86 -0.66 -9.40
CA ALA A 16 8.45 -0.13 -10.63
C ALA A 16 9.32 1.10 -10.37
N ILE A 17 8.85 2.04 -9.54
CA ILE A 17 9.62 3.23 -9.14
C ILE A 17 10.94 2.81 -8.47
N ARG A 18 10.91 1.91 -7.49
CA ARG A 18 12.12 1.44 -6.79
C ARG A 18 13.12 0.74 -7.72
N LEU A 19 12.60 -0.02 -8.69
CA LEU A 19 13.45 -0.67 -9.70
C LEU A 19 14.09 0.35 -10.65
N LEU A 20 13.35 1.36 -11.11
CA LEU A 20 13.85 2.45 -11.95
C LEU A 20 14.93 3.27 -11.21
N GLU A 21 14.70 3.65 -9.95
CA GLU A 21 15.66 4.32 -9.09
C GLU A 21 16.96 3.51 -8.91
N SER A 22 16.85 2.18 -8.95
CA SER A 22 17.99 1.26 -8.88
C SER A 22 18.68 1.07 -10.24
N GLY A 23 18.30 1.82 -11.28
CA GLY A 23 18.91 1.79 -12.61
C GLY A 23 18.51 0.59 -13.47
N HIS A 24 17.33 0.03 -13.24
CA HIS A 24 16.77 -1.06 -14.06
C HIS A 24 15.85 -0.52 -15.15
N GLU A 25 15.72 -1.25 -16.25
CA GLU A 25 14.68 -1.01 -17.25
C GLU A 25 13.40 -1.71 -16.79
N VAL A 26 12.27 -1.01 -16.81
CA VAL A 26 11.01 -1.55 -16.29
C VAL A 26 9.88 -1.45 -17.31
N GLU A 27 9.19 -2.56 -17.54
CA GLU A 27 7.90 -2.63 -18.21
C GLU A 27 6.83 -3.08 -17.20
N ILE A 28 5.75 -2.31 -17.06
CA ILE A 28 4.56 -2.75 -16.32
C ILE A 28 3.55 -3.35 -17.30
N VAL A 29 3.08 -4.56 -17.01
CA VAL A 29 2.03 -5.24 -17.77
C VAL A 29 0.80 -5.40 -16.89
N SER A 30 -0.36 -4.95 -17.36
CA SER A 30 -1.60 -5.07 -16.60
C SER A 30 -2.82 -5.10 -17.54
N ASP A 31 -3.86 -5.80 -17.11
CA ASP A 31 -5.18 -5.77 -17.75
C ASP A 31 -6.00 -4.53 -17.34
N LYS A 32 -5.63 -3.90 -16.22
CA LYS A 32 -6.29 -2.70 -15.68
C LYS A 32 -5.27 -1.68 -15.25
N PHE A 33 -5.59 -0.44 -15.49
CA PHE A 33 -4.85 0.72 -15.03
C PHE A 33 -5.79 1.66 -14.25
N SER A 34 -5.24 2.59 -13.48
CA SER A 34 -6.03 3.63 -12.84
C SER A 34 -6.91 4.34 -13.90
N PRO A 35 -8.20 4.56 -13.64
CA PRO A 35 -8.91 4.43 -12.35
C PRO A 35 -9.63 3.08 -12.12
N GLU A 36 -9.23 1.98 -12.76
CA GLU A 36 -9.96 0.70 -12.75
C GLU A 36 -9.32 -0.35 -11.83
N THR A 37 -8.27 0.01 -11.07
CA THR A 37 -7.61 -0.93 -10.16
C THR A 37 -8.30 -0.99 -8.79
N VAL A 38 -8.07 -2.07 -8.05
CA VAL A 38 -8.54 -2.18 -6.64
C VAL A 38 -7.92 -1.09 -5.77
N SER A 39 -6.73 -0.62 -6.10
CA SER A 39 -6.06 0.46 -5.37
C SER A 39 -6.78 1.80 -5.48
N ASP A 40 -7.45 2.08 -6.59
CA ASP A 40 -8.17 3.35 -6.81
C ASP A 40 -9.37 3.52 -5.89
N VAL A 41 -9.94 2.42 -5.40
CA VAL A 41 -11.10 2.42 -4.48
C VAL A 41 -10.72 2.15 -3.03
N ALA A 42 -9.43 2.15 -2.70
CA ALA A 42 -8.97 1.95 -1.33
C ALA A 42 -9.20 3.21 -0.48
N ALA A 43 -9.53 3.03 0.81
CA ALA A 43 -9.69 4.13 1.78
C ALA A 43 -8.38 4.55 2.44
N ALA A 44 -7.31 4.13 1.93
CA ALA A 44 -5.88 4.35 2.10
C ALA A 44 -5.44 5.16 3.33
N ILE A 45 -5.57 4.54 4.49
CA ILE A 45 -4.83 4.92 5.69
C ILE A 45 -3.67 3.94 5.88
N TRP A 46 -2.50 4.43 6.29
CA TRP A 46 -1.43 3.55 6.72
C TRP A 46 -1.84 2.88 8.05
N TYR A 47 -2.03 1.59 7.99
CA TYR A 47 -2.33 0.76 9.14
C TYR A 47 -2.06 -0.71 8.79
N PRO A 48 -0.99 -1.34 9.32
CA PRO A 48 -0.73 -2.76 9.10
C PRO A 48 -1.87 -3.61 9.66
N PHE A 49 -2.68 -4.22 8.78
CA PHE A 49 -3.87 -4.96 9.16
C PHE A 49 -3.96 -6.29 8.41
N LEU A 50 -4.08 -7.39 9.14
CA LEU A 50 -4.25 -8.75 8.61
C LEU A 50 -3.22 -9.18 7.56
N VAL A 51 -2.00 -8.67 7.64
CA VAL A 51 -0.90 -9.02 6.74
C VAL A 51 0.00 -10.06 7.39
N LYS A 52 0.50 -11.00 6.60
CA LYS A 52 1.42 -12.05 7.04
C LYS A 52 2.60 -12.19 6.07
N PRO A 53 3.77 -12.62 6.55
CA PRO A 53 4.12 -12.85 7.97
C PRO A 53 4.22 -11.51 8.73
N ALA A 54 3.75 -11.47 9.99
CA ALA A 54 3.57 -10.23 10.75
C ALA A 54 4.89 -9.47 10.96
N ASP A 55 5.97 -10.17 11.33
CA ASP A 55 7.30 -9.61 11.55
C ASP A 55 7.85 -8.84 10.34
N ARG A 56 7.62 -9.35 9.13
CA ARG A 56 8.01 -8.66 7.90
C ARG A 56 7.06 -7.52 7.56
N ALA A 57 5.77 -7.73 7.77
CA ALA A 57 4.76 -6.71 7.50
C ALA A 57 4.99 -5.46 8.35
N ASP A 58 5.35 -5.61 9.62
CA ASP A 58 5.71 -4.51 10.51
C ASP A 58 6.92 -3.75 9.99
N THR A 59 8.02 -4.45 9.65
CA THR A 59 9.22 -3.83 9.09
C THR A 59 8.94 -3.08 7.79
N TRP A 60 8.20 -3.68 6.85
CA TRP A 60 7.82 -3.04 5.59
C TRP A 60 6.84 -1.89 5.81
N GLY A 61 5.96 -2.04 6.80
CA GLY A 61 5.03 -1.00 7.21
C GLY A 61 5.75 0.28 7.64
N ILE A 62 6.77 0.17 8.50
CA ILE A 62 7.57 1.32 8.95
C ILE A 62 8.31 1.99 7.80
N VAL A 63 8.98 1.22 6.95
CA VAL A 63 9.63 1.79 5.75
C VAL A 63 8.62 2.53 4.86
N THR A 64 7.41 2.00 4.74
CA THR A 64 6.34 2.64 3.97
C THR A 64 5.85 3.92 4.66
N TYR A 65 5.73 3.91 6.00
CA TYR A 65 5.37 5.08 6.78
C TYR A 65 6.33 6.24 6.54
N ASP A 66 7.65 5.98 6.66
CA ASP A 66 8.69 6.99 6.48
C ASP A 66 8.65 7.61 5.07
N VAL A 67 8.45 6.77 4.04
CA VAL A 67 8.30 7.26 2.66
C VAL A 67 7.06 8.13 2.51
N LEU A 68 5.91 7.70 3.04
CA LEU A 68 4.66 8.46 2.95
C LEU A 68 4.72 9.76 3.74
N GLU A 69 5.36 9.77 4.92
CA GLU A 69 5.59 10.98 5.70
C GLU A 69 6.46 11.99 4.93
N SER A 70 7.55 11.54 4.31
CA SER A 70 8.40 12.38 3.48
C SER A 70 7.63 13.01 2.31
N LEU A 71 6.74 12.24 1.66
CA LEU A 71 5.92 12.74 0.56
C LEU A 71 5.00 13.90 0.95
N CYS A 72 4.57 14.00 2.21
CA CYS A 72 3.74 15.12 2.67
C CYS A 72 4.41 16.49 2.45
N THR A 73 5.74 16.54 2.47
CA THR A 73 6.51 17.77 2.29
C THR A 73 7.23 17.85 0.95
N GLU A 74 7.72 16.72 0.45
CA GLU A 74 8.53 16.66 -0.78
C GLU A 74 7.69 16.62 -2.06
N ALA A 75 6.46 16.07 -1.97
CA ALA A 75 5.55 15.95 -3.11
C ALA A 75 4.08 16.12 -2.66
N PRO A 76 3.65 17.33 -2.25
CA PRO A 76 2.27 17.56 -1.78
C PRO A 76 1.20 17.18 -2.82
N GLU A 77 1.55 17.22 -4.11
CA GLU A 77 0.69 16.81 -5.22
C GLU A 77 0.37 15.30 -5.22
N ALA A 78 1.14 14.49 -4.49
CA ALA A 78 0.87 13.07 -4.32
C ALA A 78 -0.41 12.80 -3.50
N GLY A 79 -0.97 13.81 -2.83
CA GLY A 79 -2.19 13.65 -2.06
C GLY A 79 -2.00 12.86 -0.75
N VAL A 80 -0.80 12.87 -0.17
CA VAL A 80 -0.51 12.23 1.12
C VAL A 80 -0.52 13.29 2.22
N THR A 81 -1.25 13.01 3.31
CA THR A 81 -1.33 13.92 4.46
C THR A 81 -1.24 13.15 5.78
N MET A 82 -0.52 13.71 6.76
CA MET A 82 -0.50 13.15 8.11
C MET A 82 -1.77 13.54 8.87
N ARG A 83 -2.44 12.55 9.48
CA ARG A 83 -3.66 12.74 10.26
C ARG A 83 -3.55 12.07 11.62
N ASP A 84 -4.11 12.74 12.62
CA ASP A 84 -4.28 12.14 13.94
C ASP A 84 -5.53 11.26 13.92
N GLY A 85 -5.40 10.04 14.39
CA GLY A 85 -6.46 9.04 14.46
C GLY A 85 -6.56 8.43 15.84
N ARG A 86 -7.75 7.95 16.19
CA ARG A 86 -7.99 7.19 17.43
C ARG A 86 -8.61 5.85 17.11
N GLU A 87 -8.12 4.84 17.75
CA GLU A 87 -8.72 3.51 17.73
C GLU A 87 -9.28 3.18 19.12
N TYR A 88 -10.53 2.72 19.13
CA TYR A 88 -11.24 2.32 20.34
C TYR A 88 -11.57 0.84 20.29
N LEU A 89 -11.24 0.14 21.36
CA LEU A 89 -11.31 -1.31 21.44
C LEU A 89 -12.27 -1.76 22.57
N ARG A 90 -12.97 -2.85 22.32
CA ARG A 90 -13.90 -3.43 23.29
C ARG A 90 -13.23 -4.35 24.31
N ASP A 91 -12.00 -4.75 24.03
CA ASP A 91 -11.16 -5.57 24.88
C ASP A 91 -9.80 -4.91 25.04
N VAL A 92 -9.11 -5.22 26.14
CA VAL A 92 -7.70 -4.85 26.30
C VAL A 92 -6.87 -5.84 25.49
N VAL A 93 -6.03 -5.30 24.61
CA VAL A 93 -5.16 -6.08 23.74
C VAL A 93 -3.71 -5.63 23.90
N ASP A 94 -2.77 -6.43 23.40
CA ASP A 94 -1.37 -6.03 23.29
C ASP A 94 -1.25 -4.85 22.32
N LEU A 95 -0.30 -3.96 22.58
CA LEU A 95 -0.02 -2.84 21.69
C LEU A 95 0.49 -3.35 20.34
N PRO A 96 0.16 -2.64 19.25
CA PRO A 96 0.68 -3.00 17.94
C PRO A 96 2.21 -2.90 17.93
N PRO A 97 2.93 -3.81 17.26
CA PRO A 97 4.40 -3.84 17.25
C PRO A 97 5.05 -2.54 16.78
N TRP A 98 4.35 -1.77 15.96
CA TRP A 98 4.82 -0.48 15.42
C TRP A 98 4.60 0.72 16.37
N ASN A 99 4.08 0.52 17.59
CA ASN A 99 3.75 1.61 18.51
C ASN A 99 4.95 2.50 18.89
N ASP A 100 6.13 1.91 19.01
CA ASP A 100 7.36 2.61 19.38
C ASP A 100 8.10 3.21 18.16
N GLU A 101 7.68 2.87 16.94
CA GLU A 101 8.35 3.24 15.70
C GLU A 101 7.77 4.49 15.04
N ILE A 102 6.55 4.87 15.39
CA ILE A 102 5.89 6.05 14.82
C ILE A 102 5.79 7.18 15.83
N ALA A 103 5.87 8.41 15.35
CA ALA A 103 5.66 9.57 16.18
C ALA A 103 4.20 9.68 16.67
N ALA A 104 4.03 10.25 17.90
CA ALA A 104 2.72 10.57 18.46
C ALA A 104 1.79 9.36 18.71
N PHE A 105 2.35 8.18 19.01
CA PHE A 105 1.56 7.09 19.59
C PHE A 105 1.41 7.29 21.10
N ARG A 106 0.18 7.16 21.61
CA ARG A 106 -0.11 7.12 23.05
C ARG A 106 -1.35 6.32 23.36
N ILE A 107 -1.37 5.69 24.50
CA ILE A 107 -2.58 5.08 25.05
C ILE A 107 -3.51 6.21 25.54
N LEU A 108 -4.81 6.05 25.32
CA LEU A 108 -5.84 6.99 25.77
C LEU A 108 -6.09 6.85 27.27
N ASP A 109 -6.33 7.96 27.95
CA ASP A 109 -6.81 7.96 29.32
C ASP A 109 -8.27 7.47 29.39
N GLN A 110 -8.70 6.97 30.54
CA GLN A 110 -10.02 6.35 30.69
C GLN A 110 -11.19 7.33 30.37
N ASP A 111 -11.01 8.61 30.63
CA ASP A 111 -11.98 9.66 30.34
C ASP A 111 -12.05 10.07 28.85
N GLU A 112 -11.08 9.64 28.07
CA GLU A 112 -11.05 9.83 26.60
C GLU A 112 -11.73 8.65 25.86
N ILE A 113 -12.05 7.55 26.56
CA ILE A 113 -12.63 6.36 25.96
C ILE A 113 -14.16 6.44 25.97
N PRO A 114 -14.83 6.39 24.79
CA PRO A 114 -16.28 6.46 24.72
C PRO A 114 -16.98 5.26 25.39
N GLU A 115 -18.22 5.45 25.80
CA GLU A 115 -19.07 4.38 26.32
C GLU A 115 -19.14 3.19 25.34
N GLY A 116 -19.00 1.98 25.87
CA GLY A 116 -18.98 0.72 25.09
C GLY A 116 -17.61 0.27 24.63
N TYR A 117 -16.56 1.02 24.94
CA TYR A 117 -15.16 0.65 24.74
C TYR A 117 -14.41 0.62 26.06
N VAL A 118 -13.30 -0.09 26.14
CA VAL A 118 -12.52 -0.27 27.38
C VAL A 118 -11.05 0.08 27.23
N PHE A 119 -10.57 0.21 25.99
CA PHE A 119 -9.19 0.49 25.67
C PHE A 119 -9.10 1.29 24.38
N GLY A 120 -7.98 1.95 24.12
CA GLY A 120 -7.73 2.67 22.90
C GLY A 120 -6.41 3.41 22.90
N TRP A 121 -6.01 3.84 21.72
CA TRP A 121 -4.82 4.65 21.50
C TRP A 121 -5.06 5.75 20.48
N GLU A 122 -4.23 6.74 20.53
CA GLU A 122 -4.12 7.80 19.54
C GLU A 122 -2.79 7.65 18.81
N PHE A 123 -2.79 7.89 17.53
CA PHE A 123 -1.61 7.82 16.69
C PHE A 123 -1.74 8.76 15.50
N ARG A 124 -0.61 9.13 14.91
CA ARG A 124 -0.57 9.94 13.72
C ARG A 124 -0.09 9.10 12.56
N ALA A 125 -0.85 9.05 11.47
CA ALA A 125 -0.54 8.21 10.32
C ALA A 125 -0.80 8.91 8.98
N PRO A 126 -0.10 8.50 7.92
CA PRO A 126 -0.39 8.92 6.56
C PRO A 126 -1.78 8.47 6.12
N VAL A 127 -2.54 9.41 5.57
CA VAL A 127 -3.78 9.17 4.82
C VAL A 127 -3.53 9.61 3.38
N ILE A 128 -3.95 8.78 2.44
CA ILE A 128 -3.63 8.92 1.03
C ILE A 128 -4.91 9.11 0.22
N GLU A 129 -4.99 10.18 -0.55
CA GLU A 129 -6.04 10.41 -1.52
C GLU A 129 -5.73 9.64 -2.81
N MET A 130 -6.26 8.42 -2.93
CA MET A 130 -5.95 7.52 -4.06
C MET A 130 -6.22 8.12 -5.44
N PRO A 131 -7.26 8.95 -5.65
CA PRO A 131 -7.45 9.65 -6.92
C PRO A 131 -6.32 10.61 -7.32
N LEU A 132 -5.50 11.07 -6.36
CA LEU A 132 -4.30 11.87 -6.60
C LEU A 132 -3.06 10.98 -6.64
N TYR A 133 -2.96 10.03 -5.74
CA TYR A 133 -1.78 9.22 -5.55
C TYR A 133 -1.50 8.26 -6.72
N MET A 134 -2.54 7.60 -7.24
CA MET A 134 -2.35 6.63 -8.33
C MET A 134 -1.86 7.29 -9.63
N PRO A 135 -2.43 8.42 -10.10
CA PRO A 135 -1.86 9.17 -11.23
C PRO A 135 -0.45 9.69 -10.96
N TRP A 136 -0.16 10.14 -9.73
CA TRP A 136 1.17 10.59 -9.35
C TRP A 136 2.19 9.44 -9.43
N LEU A 137 1.90 8.27 -8.88
CA LEU A 137 2.77 7.09 -9.02
C LEU A 137 3.03 6.73 -10.48
N ARG A 138 1.99 6.79 -11.31
CA ARG A 138 2.12 6.53 -12.75
C ARG A 138 3.08 7.53 -13.40
N SER A 139 2.92 8.83 -13.13
CA SER A 139 3.82 9.85 -13.68
C SER A 139 5.28 9.62 -13.26
N LYS A 140 5.52 9.19 -12.01
CA LYS A 140 6.88 8.86 -11.54
C LYS A 140 7.49 7.68 -12.28
N VAL A 141 6.71 6.67 -12.63
CA VAL A 141 7.17 5.56 -13.48
C VAL A 141 7.52 6.07 -14.89
N GLU A 142 6.68 6.91 -15.48
CA GLU A 142 6.91 7.48 -16.82
C GLU A 142 8.13 8.41 -16.84
N GLU A 143 8.28 9.30 -15.84
CA GLU A 143 9.44 10.17 -15.64
C GLU A 143 10.74 9.37 -15.48
N GLY A 144 10.70 8.23 -14.81
CA GLY A 144 11.82 7.30 -14.65
C GLY A 144 12.15 6.49 -15.90
N GLY A 145 11.39 6.64 -16.99
CA GLY A 145 11.58 5.91 -18.25
C GLY A 145 10.92 4.52 -18.27
N GLY A 146 10.06 4.21 -17.31
CA GLY A 146 9.27 2.98 -17.31
C GLY A 146 8.20 2.99 -18.40
N THR A 147 7.84 1.82 -18.88
CA THR A 147 6.86 1.64 -19.95
C THR A 147 5.65 0.82 -19.48
N PHE A 148 4.52 1.02 -20.15
CA PHE A 148 3.27 0.33 -19.83
C PHE A 148 2.79 -0.46 -21.03
N ARG A 149 2.35 -1.69 -20.78
CA ARG A 149 1.74 -2.55 -21.78
C ARG A 149 0.41 -3.11 -21.26
N HIS A 150 -0.65 -2.93 -22.04
CA HIS A 150 -1.93 -3.56 -21.71
C HIS A 150 -1.89 -5.04 -22.09
N GLY A 151 -2.30 -5.90 -21.16
CA GLY A 151 -2.40 -7.34 -21.40
C GLY A 151 -2.81 -8.09 -20.13
N PHE A 152 -3.62 -9.11 -20.33
CA PHE A 152 -3.93 -10.09 -19.30
C PHE A 152 -2.86 -11.21 -19.33
N ILE A 153 -2.38 -11.60 -18.16
CA ILE A 153 -1.32 -12.62 -18.02
C ILE A 153 -1.93 -13.86 -17.39
N GLU A 154 -1.88 -14.96 -18.12
CA GLU A 154 -2.33 -16.27 -17.64
C GLU A 154 -1.18 -17.12 -17.11
N ASP A 155 0.05 -16.88 -17.59
CA ASP A 155 1.26 -17.58 -17.19
C ASP A 155 2.44 -16.63 -17.12
N LEU A 156 3.08 -16.54 -15.96
CA LEU A 156 4.27 -15.72 -15.75
C LEU A 156 5.47 -16.16 -16.61
N SER A 157 5.53 -17.42 -17.01
CA SER A 157 6.61 -17.97 -17.85
C SER A 157 6.61 -17.42 -19.28
N GLU A 158 5.50 -16.85 -19.75
CA GLU A 158 5.38 -16.22 -21.07
C GLU A 158 6.03 -14.84 -21.14
N LEU A 159 6.32 -14.24 -19.97
CA LEU A 159 6.89 -12.92 -19.89
C LEU A 159 8.38 -12.91 -20.14
N ARG A 160 8.83 -11.84 -20.78
CA ARG A 160 10.24 -11.64 -21.10
C ARG A 160 10.85 -10.62 -20.17
N GLY A 161 12.00 -10.90 -19.61
CA GLY A 161 12.76 -10.05 -18.72
C GLY A 161 13.81 -10.88 -17.99
N ASP A 162 14.76 -10.21 -17.35
CA ASP A 162 15.71 -10.87 -16.47
C ASP A 162 15.05 -11.22 -15.13
N VAL A 163 14.04 -10.42 -14.76
CA VAL A 163 13.23 -10.57 -13.55
C VAL A 163 11.76 -10.28 -13.87
N VAL A 164 10.87 -11.12 -13.35
CA VAL A 164 9.41 -10.88 -13.35
C VAL A 164 8.96 -10.68 -11.90
N VAL A 165 8.24 -9.59 -11.65
CA VAL A 165 7.71 -9.27 -10.31
C VAL A 165 6.18 -9.36 -10.36
N ASN A 166 5.62 -10.25 -9.55
CA ASN A 166 4.18 -10.44 -9.45
C ASN A 166 3.56 -9.42 -8.48
N CYS A 167 2.78 -8.49 -9.00
CA CYS A 167 2.06 -7.45 -8.25
C CYS A 167 0.55 -7.44 -8.58
N VAL A 168 -0.02 -8.58 -8.95
CA VAL A 168 -1.41 -8.73 -9.41
C VAL A 168 -2.45 -8.70 -8.26
N GLY A 169 -2.01 -8.49 -7.02
CA GLY A 169 -2.90 -8.43 -5.86
C GLY A 169 -3.68 -9.75 -5.69
N LEU A 170 -5.01 -9.67 -5.60
CA LEU A 170 -5.86 -10.86 -5.44
C LEU A 170 -5.77 -11.86 -6.61
N GLY A 171 -5.36 -11.41 -7.78
CA GLY A 171 -5.14 -12.27 -8.95
C GLY A 171 -4.02 -13.29 -8.76
N ALA A 172 -3.12 -13.11 -7.78
CA ALA A 172 -2.08 -14.09 -7.46
C ALA A 172 -2.66 -15.43 -7.01
N ARG A 173 -3.88 -15.42 -6.48
CA ARG A 173 -4.58 -16.63 -6.08
C ARG A 173 -4.78 -17.60 -7.27
N GLU A 174 -5.11 -17.06 -8.42
CA GLU A 174 -5.36 -17.84 -9.64
C GLU A 174 -4.06 -18.00 -10.45
N LEU A 175 -3.29 -16.93 -10.61
CA LEU A 175 -2.07 -16.92 -11.41
C LEU A 175 -0.94 -17.78 -10.84
N CYS A 176 -0.86 -17.93 -9.51
CA CYS A 176 0.21 -18.63 -8.82
C CYS A 176 -0.29 -19.77 -7.91
N ASP A 177 -1.57 -20.15 -7.96
CA ASP A 177 -2.21 -21.10 -7.03
C ASP A 177 -2.00 -20.73 -5.55
N ASP A 178 -1.88 -19.42 -5.24
CA ASP A 178 -1.63 -18.92 -3.89
C ASP A 178 -2.93 -18.84 -3.08
N LEU A 179 -3.29 -19.94 -2.44
CA LEU A 179 -4.51 -20.06 -1.64
C LEU A 179 -4.43 -19.28 -0.31
N GLU A 180 -3.25 -18.78 0.06
CA GLU A 180 -3.10 -17.94 1.27
C GLU A 180 -3.54 -16.50 1.02
N VAL A 181 -3.56 -16.04 -0.23
CA VAL A 181 -4.13 -14.75 -0.61
C VAL A 181 -5.65 -14.79 -0.43
N LYS A 182 -6.17 -14.06 0.55
CA LYS A 182 -7.59 -13.99 0.88
C LYS A 182 -8.09 -12.55 0.79
N PRO A 183 -9.24 -12.31 0.14
CA PRO A 183 -9.81 -10.96 0.10
C PRO A 183 -10.29 -10.53 1.50
N ALA A 184 -9.84 -9.35 1.93
CA ALA A 184 -10.47 -8.62 3.04
C ALA A 184 -11.38 -7.54 2.42
N ARG A 185 -12.70 -7.61 2.70
CA ARG A 185 -13.64 -6.66 2.14
C ARG A 185 -13.63 -5.37 2.95
N GLY A 186 -13.30 -4.25 2.31
CA GLY A 186 -13.58 -2.90 2.81
C GLY A 186 -14.88 -2.35 2.22
N GLN A 187 -15.53 -1.45 2.95
CA GLN A 187 -16.67 -0.68 2.45
C GLN A 187 -16.40 0.80 2.70
N ILE A 188 -16.53 1.60 1.66
CA ILE A 188 -16.29 3.04 1.68
C ILE A 188 -17.58 3.76 1.32
N LEU A 189 -17.85 4.84 2.03
CA LEU A 189 -18.88 5.80 1.70
C LEU A 189 -18.21 7.09 1.21
N PHE A 190 -18.55 7.51 0.00
CA PHE A 190 -18.22 8.84 -0.48
C PHE A 190 -19.32 9.79 -0.02
N ILE A 191 -18.95 10.85 0.69
CA ILE A 191 -19.83 11.89 1.20
C ILE A 191 -19.43 13.26 0.68
#